data_d673cbbc8c779908711fb98d38958038
#
_entry.id   d673cbbc8c779908711fb98d38958038
#
_cell.length_a   1.000
_cell.length_b   1.000
_cell.length_c   1.000
_cell.angle_alpha   90.00
_cell.angle_beta   90.00
_cell.angle_gamma   90.00
#
_symmetry.space_group_name_H-M   'P 1'
#
loop_
_entity.id
_entity.type
_entity.pdbx_description
1 polymer ?
#
loop_
_entity_poly.entity_id
_entity_poly.type
_entity_poly.pdbx_seq_one_letter_code
_entity_poly.pdbx_strand_id
1 'polypeptide(L)'
;NISALLLTAIKNRSLNYLQHQEVRMNAEQQISNMKQKEIALRISTLEACDPEKLFCDEIQSIIHTAINELPSTSRQIFILSRINNMSNKEIATRMDISVKTVEFHITRSLKQLRAKLKDYQFVWIWL
;
A
#
# COMPACT_ATOMS: atom_id res chain seq x y z
N ASN A 1 -10.40 1.13 -12.35
CA ASN A 1 -9.08 0.58 -12.66
C ASN A 1 -8.38 0.20 -11.35
N ILE A 2 -8.19 -1.10 -11.11
CA ILE A 2 -7.60 -1.65 -9.88
C ILE A 2 -6.18 -1.11 -9.66
N SER A 3 -5.39 -1.00 -10.71
CA SER A 3 -4.03 -0.48 -10.65
C SER A 3 -3.99 0.96 -10.16
N ALA A 4 -4.83 1.84 -10.70
CA ALA A 4 -4.89 3.24 -10.30
C ALA A 4 -5.31 3.40 -8.82
N LEU A 5 -6.29 2.61 -8.35
CA LEU A 5 -6.72 2.61 -6.95
C LEU A 5 -5.61 2.12 -6.01
N LEU A 6 -4.89 1.07 -6.40
CA LEU A 6 -3.75 0.54 -5.64
C LEU A 6 -2.63 1.59 -5.54
N LEU A 7 -2.31 2.24 -6.65
CA LEU A 7 -1.31 3.30 -6.71
C LEU A 7 -1.68 4.49 -5.83
N THR A 8 -2.94 4.91 -5.86
CA THR A 8 -3.45 5.97 -4.99
C THR A 8 -3.33 5.58 -3.52
N ALA A 9 -3.65 4.34 -3.16
CA ALA A 9 -3.50 3.83 -1.80
C ALA A 9 -2.02 3.82 -1.35
N ILE A 10 -1.10 3.39 -2.21
CA ILE A 10 0.35 3.42 -1.95
C ILE A 10 0.82 4.86 -1.73
N LYS A 11 0.45 5.79 -2.62
CA LYS A 11 0.77 7.21 -2.51
C LYS A 11 0.30 7.78 -1.17
N ASN A 12 -0.97 7.58 -0.84
CA ASN A 12 -1.55 8.13 0.39
C ASN A 12 -0.89 7.55 1.65
N ARG A 13 -0.59 6.26 1.64
CA ARG A 13 0.10 5.62 2.77
C ARG A 13 1.54 6.12 2.94
N SER A 14 2.25 6.31 1.84
CA SER A 14 3.60 6.86 1.84
C SER A 14 3.62 8.30 2.33
N LEU A 15 2.67 9.13 1.90
CA LEU A 15 2.49 10.50 2.39
C LEU A 15 2.24 10.54 3.90
N ASN A 16 1.32 9.72 4.40
CA ASN A 16 1.03 9.63 5.82
C ASN A 16 2.26 9.22 6.63
N TYR A 17 3.01 8.24 6.17
CA TYR A 17 4.24 7.80 6.83
C TYR A 17 5.28 8.92 6.90
N LEU A 18 5.52 9.64 5.82
CA LEU A 18 6.49 10.74 5.76
C LEU A 18 6.04 11.94 6.61
N GLN A 19 4.75 12.26 6.62
CA GLN A 19 4.18 13.31 7.48
C GLN A 19 4.35 12.97 8.96
N HIS A 20 4.14 11.70 9.35
CA HIS A 20 4.41 11.26 10.72
C HIS A 20 5.89 11.36 11.10
N GLN A 21 6.80 11.05 10.18
CA GLN A 21 8.24 11.23 10.41
C GLN A 21 8.60 12.71 10.58
N GLU A 22 8.03 13.59 9.76
CA GLU A 22 8.26 15.04 9.87
C GLU A 22 7.81 15.59 11.22
N VAL A 23 6.62 15.21 11.70
CA VAL A 23 6.12 15.61 13.03
C VAL A 23 7.04 15.10 14.14
N ARG A 24 7.49 13.87 14.08
CA ARG A 24 8.43 13.32 15.07
C ARG A 24 9.77 14.07 15.07
N MET A 25 10.31 14.38 13.91
CA MET A 25 11.57 15.12 13.77
C MET A 25 11.46 16.55 14.31
N ASN A 26 10.32 17.21 14.08
CA ASN A 26 10.06 18.55 14.61
C ASN A 26 9.91 18.55 16.14
N ALA A 27 9.39 17.48 16.73
CA ALA A 27 9.27 17.33 18.19
C ALA A 27 10.61 17.05 18.87
N GLU A 28 11.55 16.41 18.19
CA GLU A 28 12.86 16.02 18.76
C GLU A 28 13.96 17.08 18.60
N GLN A 29 13.68 18.29 18.18
CA GLN A 29 14.54 19.51 18.10
C GLN A 29 16.04 19.36 17.78
N GLN A 30 16.56 18.18 17.52
CA GLN A 30 18.01 17.92 17.36
C GLN A 30 18.42 17.30 16.01
N ILE A 31 17.52 17.19 15.04
CA ILE A 31 17.85 16.55 13.77
C ILE A 31 18.23 17.62 12.75
N SER A 32 19.40 17.43 12.12
CA SER A 32 19.98 18.38 11.17
C SER A 32 18.97 18.85 10.12
N ASN A 33 18.97 20.15 9.82
CA ASN A 33 18.16 20.80 8.79
C ASN A 33 18.16 20.08 7.42
N MET A 34 19.17 19.26 7.15
CA MET A 34 19.28 18.48 5.91
C MET A 34 18.25 17.36 5.83
N LYS A 35 18.00 16.62 6.92
CA LYS A 35 16.98 15.55 6.94
C LYS A 35 15.57 16.09 6.82
N GLN A 36 15.29 17.23 7.46
CA GLN A 36 13.99 17.89 7.33
C GLN A 36 13.72 18.35 5.90
N LYS A 37 14.71 18.92 5.22
CA LYS A 37 14.60 19.32 3.82
C LYS A 37 14.39 18.13 2.89
N GLU A 38 15.07 17.01 3.14
CA GLU A 38 14.88 15.79 2.37
C GLU A 38 13.47 15.23 2.51
N ILE A 39 12.93 15.18 3.73
CA ILE A 39 11.56 14.69 3.98
C ILE A 39 10.53 15.63 3.35
N ALA A 40 10.69 16.95 3.50
CA ALA A 40 9.81 17.93 2.88
C ALA A 40 9.81 17.81 1.35
N LEU A 41 10.97 17.57 0.73
CA LEU A 41 11.08 17.33 -0.69
C LEU A 41 10.38 16.04 -1.12
N ARG A 42 10.52 14.97 -0.36
CA ARG A 42 9.83 13.69 -0.63
C ARG A 42 8.31 13.84 -0.54
N ILE A 43 7.81 14.54 0.48
CA ILE A 43 6.37 14.83 0.63
C ILE A 43 5.88 15.64 -0.58
N SER A 44 6.56 16.74 -0.92
CA SER A 44 6.20 17.59 -2.07
C SER A 44 6.20 16.82 -3.39
N THR A 45 7.19 15.96 -3.58
CA THR A 45 7.28 15.10 -4.78
C THR A 45 6.11 14.13 -4.85
N LEU A 46 5.75 13.48 -3.73
CA LEU A 46 4.61 12.55 -3.67
C LEU A 46 3.27 13.27 -3.87
N GLU A 47 3.12 14.46 -3.33
CA GLU A 47 1.90 15.29 -3.52
C GLU A 47 1.74 15.75 -4.97
N ALA A 48 2.84 16.09 -5.64
CA ALA A 48 2.86 16.48 -7.05
C ALA A 48 2.71 15.31 -8.02
N CYS A 49 2.92 14.07 -7.54
CA CYS A 49 2.88 12.90 -8.38
C CYS A 49 1.45 12.53 -8.80
N ASP A 50 1.24 12.42 -10.09
CA ASP A 50 0.06 11.77 -10.67
C ASP A 50 0.26 10.24 -10.60
N PRO A 51 -0.59 9.50 -9.86
CA PRO A 51 -0.43 8.05 -9.73
C PRO A 51 -0.40 7.32 -11.08
N GLU A 52 -1.10 7.82 -12.08
CA GLU A 52 -1.15 7.21 -13.41
C GLU A 52 0.16 7.38 -14.20
N LYS A 53 0.91 8.44 -13.91
CA LYS A 53 2.19 8.74 -14.58
C LYS A 53 3.41 8.16 -13.86
N LEU A 54 3.30 7.88 -12.57
CA LEU A 54 4.40 7.38 -11.75
C LEU A 54 4.80 5.94 -12.05
N PHE A 55 3.86 5.18 -12.57
CA PHE A 55 4.07 3.77 -12.80
C PHE A 55 4.07 3.52 -14.29
N CYS A 56 5.22 3.14 -14.80
CA CYS A 56 5.31 2.64 -16.15
C CYS A 56 4.45 1.37 -16.28
N ASP A 57 3.98 1.10 -17.48
CA ASP A 57 3.12 -0.03 -17.81
C ASP A 57 3.67 -1.37 -17.29
N GLU A 58 4.99 -1.48 -17.20
CA GLU A 58 5.69 -2.66 -16.69
C GLU A 58 5.37 -2.93 -15.22
N ILE A 59 5.43 -1.91 -14.35
CA ILE A 59 5.13 -2.08 -12.91
C ILE A 59 3.66 -2.37 -12.71
N GLN A 60 2.77 -1.73 -13.45
CA GLN A 60 1.35 -2.04 -13.41
C GLN A 60 1.08 -3.50 -13.80
N SER A 61 1.73 -3.98 -14.83
CA SER A 61 1.63 -5.35 -15.29
C SER A 61 2.10 -6.35 -14.22
N ILE A 62 3.23 -6.06 -13.57
CA ILE A 62 3.78 -6.91 -12.49
C ILE A 62 2.83 -6.97 -11.29
N ILE A 63 2.30 -5.84 -10.84
CA ILE A 63 1.34 -5.79 -9.73
C ILE A 63 0.06 -6.55 -10.10
N HIS A 64 -0.46 -6.34 -11.30
CA HIS A 64 -1.66 -7.02 -11.79
C HIS A 64 -1.46 -8.55 -11.84
N THR A 65 -0.33 -8.98 -12.36
CA THR A 65 0.04 -10.39 -12.42
C THR A 65 0.14 -10.99 -11.02
N ALA A 66 0.83 -10.31 -10.09
CA ALA A 66 1.00 -10.78 -8.71
C ALA A 66 -0.36 -10.94 -7.98
N ILE A 67 -1.30 -10.00 -8.18
CA ILE A 67 -2.64 -10.10 -7.60
C ILE A 67 -3.45 -11.23 -8.26
N ASN A 68 -3.34 -11.41 -9.56
CA ASN A 68 -4.06 -12.45 -10.30
C ASN A 68 -3.59 -13.87 -9.96
N GLU A 69 -2.36 -14.03 -9.50
CA GLU A 69 -1.81 -15.31 -9.05
C GLU A 69 -2.26 -15.72 -7.64
N LEU A 70 -2.89 -14.81 -6.89
CA LEU A 70 -3.50 -15.18 -5.62
C LEU A 70 -4.65 -16.17 -5.84
N PRO A 71 -4.85 -17.14 -4.92
CA PRO A 71 -6.04 -17.99 -4.93
C PRO A 71 -7.32 -17.12 -4.99
N SER A 72 -8.35 -17.58 -5.69
CA SER A 72 -9.56 -16.80 -5.98
C SER A 72 -10.18 -16.14 -4.73
N THR A 73 -10.34 -16.91 -3.67
CA THR A 73 -10.87 -16.42 -2.38
C THR A 73 -9.95 -15.38 -1.75
N SER A 74 -8.63 -15.63 -1.71
CA SER A 74 -7.65 -14.69 -1.16
C SER A 74 -7.61 -13.39 -1.95
N ARG A 75 -7.69 -13.48 -3.28
CA ARG A 75 -7.74 -12.31 -4.18
C ARG A 75 -8.99 -11.47 -3.94
N GLN A 76 -10.17 -12.08 -3.84
CA GLN A 76 -11.41 -11.36 -3.55
C GLN A 76 -11.33 -10.64 -2.20
N ILE A 77 -10.89 -11.33 -1.15
CA ILE A 77 -10.73 -10.74 0.19
C ILE A 77 -9.73 -9.59 0.15
N PHE A 78 -8.61 -9.77 -0.54
CA PHE A 78 -7.59 -8.73 -0.69
C PHE A 78 -8.15 -7.49 -1.39
N ILE A 79 -8.89 -7.66 -2.48
CA ILE A 79 -9.54 -6.57 -3.22
C ILE A 79 -10.56 -5.84 -2.35
N LEU A 80 -11.43 -6.57 -1.65
CA LEU A 80 -12.42 -5.97 -0.75
C LEU A 80 -11.76 -5.17 0.38
N SER A 81 -10.67 -5.68 0.94
CA SER A 81 -9.97 -5.04 2.04
C SER A 81 -9.18 -3.80 1.59
N ARG A 82 -8.38 -3.92 0.51
CA ARG A 82 -7.41 -2.89 0.13
C ARG A 82 -7.92 -1.88 -0.90
N ILE A 83 -8.80 -2.30 -1.77
CA ILE A 83 -9.33 -1.46 -2.84
C ILE A 83 -10.67 -0.86 -2.43
N ASN A 84 -11.57 -1.66 -1.88
CA ASN A 84 -12.89 -1.21 -1.46
C ASN A 84 -12.92 -0.69 -0.01
N ASN A 85 -11.77 -0.71 0.71
CA ASN A 85 -11.64 -0.26 2.10
C ASN A 85 -12.65 -0.87 3.07
N MET A 86 -13.10 -2.09 2.81
CA MET A 86 -14.02 -2.79 3.72
C MET A 86 -13.28 -3.30 4.96
N SER A 87 -13.93 -3.21 6.11
CA SER A 87 -13.42 -3.79 7.35
C SER A 87 -13.47 -5.32 7.31
N ASN A 88 -12.64 -5.98 8.12
CA ASN A 88 -12.65 -7.44 8.21
C ASN A 88 -14.02 -8.01 8.60
N LYS A 89 -14.79 -7.28 9.41
CA LYS A 89 -16.15 -7.66 9.81
C LYS A 89 -17.13 -7.61 8.63
N GLU A 90 -17.07 -6.55 7.83
CA GLU A 90 -17.92 -6.40 6.63
C GLU A 90 -17.59 -7.47 5.58
N ILE A 91 -16.30 -7.77 5.38
CA ILE A 91 -15.87 -8.83 4.47
C ILE A 91 -16.36 -10.20 4.97
N ALA A 92 -16.20 -10.47 6.26
CA ALA A 92 -16.66 -11.71 6.89
C ALA A 92 -18.16 -11.92 6.69
N THR A 93 -18.97 -10.88 6.94
CA THR A 93 -20.42 -10.90 6.71
C THR A 93 -20.76 -11.11 5.23
N ARG A 94 -20.09 -10.39 4.34
CA ARG A 94 -20.37 -10.45 2.90
C ARG A 94 -20.02 -11.79 2.27
N MET A 95 -18.98 -12.44 2.75
CA MET A 95 -18.49 -13.71 2.21
C MET A 95 -18.95 -14.93 3.02
N ASP A 96 -19.73 -14.72 4.08
CA ASP A 96 -20.21 -15.76 5.00
C ASP A 96 -19.07 -16.61 5.57
N ILE A 97 -18.03 -15.94 6.07
CA ILE A 97 -16.86 -16.54 6.71
C ILE A 97 -16.53 -15.84 8.02
N SER A 98 -15.69 -16.46 8.85
CA SER A 98 -15.27 -15.83 10.11
C SER A 98 -14.27 -14.68 9.85
N VAL A 99 -14.25 -13.70 10.77
CA VAL A 99 -13.26 -12.60 10.75
C VAL A 99 -11.82 -13.17 10.78
N LYS A 100 -11.60 -14.23 11.53
CA LYS A 100 -10.30 -14.92 11.61
C LYS A 100 -9.88 -15.50 10.26
N THR A 101 -10.83 -16.03 9.50
CA THR A 101 -10.59 -16.53 8.14
C THR A 101 -10.22 -15.38 7.20
N VAL A 102 -10.86 -14.22 7.31
CA VAL A 102 -10.51 -13.02 6.54
C VAL A 102 -9.07 -12.60 6.85
N GLU A 103 -8.70 -12.49 8.12
CA GLU A 103 -7.34 -12.13 8.55
C GLU A 103 -6.29 -13.11 8.03
N PHE A 104 -6.58 -14.41 8.08
CA PHE A 104 -5.71 -15.45 7.52
C PHE A 104 -5.46 -15.23 6.02
N HIS A 105 -6.51 -14.99 5.24
CA HIS A 105 -6.38 -14.75 3.80
C HIS A 105 -5.62 -13.46 3.49
N ILE A 106 -5.85 -12.39 4.24
CA ILE A 106 -5.12 -11.12 4.09
C ILE A 106 -3.62 -11.33 4.38
N THR A 107 -3.29 -11.95 5.51
CA THR A 107 -1.90 -12.22 5.90
C THR A 107 -1.18 -13.09 4.87
N ARG A 108 -1.84 -14.13 4.38
CA ARG A 108 -1.31 -15.01 3.34
C ARG A 108 -1.08 -14.27 2.02
N SER A 109 -2.04 -13.45 1.60
CA SER A 109 -1.92 -12.63 0.39
C SER A 109 -0.75 -11.66 0.47
N LEU A 110 -0.62 -10.96 1.59
CA LEU A 110 0.49 -10.03 1.82
C LEU A 110 1.84 -10.74 1.78
N LYS A 111 1.95 -11.93 2.37
CA LYS A 111 3.18 -12.73 2.33
C LYS A 111 3.55 -13.13 0.90
N GLN A 112 2.59 -13.56 0.10
CA GLN A 112 2.82 -13.93 -1.30
C GLN A 112 3.21 -12.72 -2.15
N LEU A 113 2.51 -11.60 -1.98
CA LEU A 113 2.81 -10.35 -2.70
C LEU A 113 4.19 -9.82 -2.34
N ARG A 114 4.57 -9.84 -1.06
CA ARG A 114 5.92 -9.46 -0.63
C ARG A 114 7.01 -10.29 -1.29
N ALA A 115 6.84 -11.59 -1.36
CA ALA A 115 7.80 -12.48 -2.00
C ALA A 115 8.00 -12.16 -3.48
N LYS A 116 6.94 -11.77 -4.19
CA LYS A 116 6.98 -11.44 -5.62
C LYS A 116 7.46 -10.03 -5.92
N LEU A 117 7.16 -9.09 -5.04
CA LEU A 117 7.43 -7.66 -5.21
C LEU A 117 8.65 -7.19 -4.40
N LYS A 118 9.47 -8.11 -3.90
CA LYS A 118 10.62 -7.79 -3.04
C LYS A 118 11.65 -6.85 -3.71
N ASP A 119 11.77 -6.91 -5.02
CA ASP A 119 12.71 -6.08 -5.78
C ASP A 119 12.19 -4.64 -5.99
N TYR A 120 10.93 -4.38 -5.64
CA TYR A 120 10.29 -3.08 -5.73
C TYR A 120 10.09 -2.49 -4.33
N GLN A 121 11.15 -1.93 -3.77
CA GLN A 121 11.21 -1.48 -2.36
C GLN A 121 10.11 -0.50 -1.94
N PHE A 122 9.65 0.35 -2.84
CA PHE A 122 8.59 1.31 -2.55
C PHE A 122 7.22 0.67 -2.28
N VAL A 123 6.99 -0.55 -2.76
CA VAL A 123 5.76 -1.31 -2.47
C VAL A 123 5.74 -1.81 -1.02
N TRP A 124 6.91 -1.96 -0.38
CA TRP A 124 7.03 -2.41 1.00
C TRP A 124 6.43 -1.44 2.01
N ILE A 125 6.44 -0.14 1.72
CA ILE A 125 5.85 0.88 2.59
C ILE A 125 4.34 0.68 2.71
N TRP A 126 3.73 0.11 1.68
CA TRP A 126 2.31 -0.15 1.62
C TRP A 126 1.92 -1.54 2.14
N LEU A 127 2.75 -2.54 1.90
CA LEU A 127 2.52 -3.91 2.35
C LEU A 127 3.00 -4.12 3.78
#